data_94fb9a26bca42d92291a75ec63e9223a
#
_entry.id   94fb9a26bca42d92291a75ec63e9223a
#
_cell.length_a   1.000
_cell.length_b   1.000
_cell.length_c   1.000
_cell.angle_alpha   90.00
_cell.angle_beta   90.00
_cell.angle_gamma   90.00
#
_symmetry.space_group_name_H-M   'P 1'
#
loop_
_entity.id
_entity.type
_entity.pdbx_description
1 polymer ?
#
loop_
_entity_poly.entity_id
_entity_poly.type
_entity_poly.pdbx_seq_one_letter_code
_entity_poly.pdbx_strand_id
1 'polypeptide(L)'
;MTELSAFEILAKLVSYPTVSDRSNLELIDWVEKYLNSFDIKTFRKYSEDKSKASLFAHVGPPIEGGVVLSGHTDVVPVEGQDWSSNPWELT
;
A
#
# COMPACT_ATOMS: atom_id res chain seq x y z
N MET A 1 -4.41 -13.22 -9.10
CA MET A 1 -3.24 -13.54 -8.25
C MET A 1 -3.62 -14.59 -7.22
N THR A 2 -2.66 -15.38 -6.79
CA THR A 2 -2.86 -16.31 -5.68
C THR A 2 -2.95 -15.52 -4.37
N GLU A 3 -3.78 -16.00 -3.45
CA GLU A 3 -3.85 -15.39 -2.12
C GLU A 3 -2.52 -15.50 -1.41
N LEU A 4 -2.05 -14.36 -0.88
CA LEU A 4 -0.79 -14.27 -0.15
C LEU A 4 -1.05 -14.25 1.35
N SER A 5 -0.07 -14.73 2.13
CA SER A 5 -0.13 -14.59 3.59
C SER A 5 0.07 -13.13 4.00
N ALA A 6 -0.30 -12.79 5.23
CA ALA A 6 -0.05 -11.45 5.77
C ALA A 6 1.44 -11.11 5.75
N PHE A 7 2.30 -12.07 6.04
CA PHE A 7 3.76 -11.88 5.99
C PHE A 7 4.24 -11.56 4.58
N GLU A 8 3.74 -12.30 3.59
CA GLU A 8 4.10 -12.07 2.17
C GLU A 8 3.63 -10.69 1.69
N ILE A 9 2.42 -10.28 2.09
CA ILE A 9 1.90 -8.96 1.75
C ILE A 9 2.77 -7.87 2.40
N LEU A 10 3.10 -8.02 3.67
CA LEU A 10 3.95 -7.06 4.38
C LEU A 10 5.33 -6.96 3.73
N ALA A 11 5.93 -8.10 3.37
CA ALA A 11 7.22 -8.12 2.70
C ALA A 11 7.18 -7.34 1.39
N LYS A 12 6.09 -7.49 0.64
CA LYS A 12 5.91 -6.76 -0.63
C LYS A 12 5.78 -5.26 -0.37
N LEU A 13 4.96 -4.86 0.60
CA LEU A 13 4.76 -3.45 0.92
C LEU A 13 6.06 -2.79 1.39
N VAL A 14 6.84 -3.48 2.22
CA VAL A 14 8.14 -2.97 2.70
C VAL A 14 9.13 -2.78 1.55
N SER A 15 9.02 -3.57 0.49
CA SER A 15 9.95 -3.49 -0.64
C SER A 15 9.82 -2.20 -1.47
N TYR A 16 8.74 -1.45 -1.31
CA TYR A 16 8.55 -0.18 -2.01
C TYR A 16 9.09 0.98 -1.17
N PRO A 17 10.07 1.75 -1.67
CA PRO A 17 10.64 2.86 -0.90
C PRO A 17 9.75 4.11 -0.98
N THR A 18 8.59 4.04 -0.34
CA THR A 18 7.58 5.10 -0.36
C THR A 18 7.90 6.20 0.66
N VAL A 19 9.11 6.75 0.60
CA VAL A 19 9.49 7.89 1.41
C VAL A 19 8.57 9.06 1.09
N SER A 20 8.21 9.86 2.09
CA SER A 20 7.17 10.89 1.99
C SER A 20 7.36 11.90 0.86
N ASP A 21 8.59 12.12 0.39
CA ASP A 21 8.88 13.03 -0.71
C ASP A 21 8.88 12.36 -2.09
N ARG A 22 8.53 11.08 -2.17
CA ARG A 22 8.52 10.31 -3.42
C ARG A 22 7.13 9.83 -3.76
N SER A 23 6.96 9.42 -5.02
CA SER A 23 5.72 8.80 -5.48
C SER A 23 5.45 7.48 -4.77
N ASN A 24 4.17 7.19 -4.51
CA ASN A 24 3.74 5.91 -3.97
C ASN A 24 2.98 5.08 -5.01
N LEU A 25 2.98 5.50 -6.28
CA LEU A 25 2.12 4.90 -7.30
C LEU A 25 2.44 3.44 -7.58
N GLU A 26 3.71 3.04 -7.53
CA GLU A 26 4.07 1.63 -7.73
C GLU A 26 3.44 0.74 -6.65
N LEU A 27 3.50 1.17 -5.38
CA LEU A 27 2.87 0.46 -4.28
C LEU A 27 1.36 0.40 -4.48
N ILE A 28 0.74 1.53 -4.79
CA ILE A 28 -0.71 1.61 -5.01
C ILE A 28 -1.13 0.73 -6.18
N ASP A 29 -0.36 0.73 -7.28
CA ASP A 29 -0.62 -0.15 -8.44
C ASP A 29 -0.63 -1.62 -8.02
N TRP A 30 0.34 -2.03 -7.22
CA TRP A 30 0.41 -3.42 -6.77
C TRP A 30 -0.76 -3.79 -5.87
N VAL A 31 -1.10 -2.93 -4.91
CA VAL A 31 -2.22 -3.18 -3.99
C VAL A 31 -3.53 -3.29 -4.76
N GLU A 32 -3.76 -2.36 -5.69
CA GLU A 32 -4.97 -2.35 -6.50
C GLU A 32 -5.08 -3.62 -7.35
N LYS A 33 -3.98 -4.00 -7.98
CA LYS A 33 -3.93 -5.22 -8.79
C LYS A 33 -4.24 -6.46 -7.94
N TYR A 34 -3.67 -6.52 -6.75
CA TYR A 34 -3.90 -7.63 -5.83
C TYR A 34 -5.38 -7.73 -5.45
N LEU A 35 -5.98 -6.60 -5.03
CA LEU A 35 -7.38 -6.56 -4.64
C LEU A 35 -8.31 -6.87 -5.81
N ASN A 36 -8.04 -6.29 -6.99
CA ASN A 36 -8.85 -6.52 -8.17
C ASN A 36 -8.82 -7.99 -8.61
N SER A 37 -7.74 -8.71 -8.34
CA SER A 37 -7.65 -10.13 -8.66
C SER A 37 -8.62 -10.99 -7.85
N PHE A 38 -9.18 -10.45 -6.77
CA PHE A 38 -10.21 -11.09 -5.96
C PHE A 38 -11.58 -10.44 -6.12
N ASP A 39 -11.78 -9.72 -7.24
CA ASP A 39 -13.03 -9.02 -7.57
C ASP A 39 -13.42 -7.94 -6.57
N ILE A 40 -12.42 -7.37 -5.88
CA ILE A 40 -12.62 -6.24 -4.98
C ILE A 40 -12.44 -4.96 -5.77
N LYS A 41 -13.46 -4.11 -5.80
CA LYS A 41 -13.41 -2.82 -6.49
C LYS A 41 -12.61 -1.82 -5.67
N THR A 42 -11.83 -1.01 -6.36
CA THR A 42 -10.97 -0.01 -5.75
C THR A 42 -11.24 1.36 -6.35
N PHE A 43 -10.95 2.40 -5.58
CA PHE A 43 -11.11 3.79 -5.99
C PHE A 43 -9.84 4.54 -5.61
N ARG A 44 -9.32 5.35 -6.53
CA ARG A 44 -8.13 6.17 -6.28
C ARG A 44 -8.49 7.63 -6.12
N LYS A 45 -7.78 8.29 -5.22
CA LYS A 45 -7.78 9.74 -5.12
C LYS A 45 -6.34 10.19 -5.28
N TYR A 46 -6.05 10.90 -6.37
CA TYR A 46 -4.71 11.37 -6.67
C TYR A 46 -4.40 12.68 -5.95
N SER A 47 -3.13 12.90 -5.63
CA SER A 47 -2.66 14.21 -5.19
C SER A 47 -2.78 15.23 -6.33
N GLU A 48 -2.65 16.51 -6.00
CA GLU A 48 -2.82 17.59 -6.96
C GLU A 48 -1.86 17.44 -8.15
N ASP A 49 -0.59 17.10 -7.89
CA ASP A 49 0.40 16.89 -8.94
C ASP A 49 0.38 15.46 -9.52
N LYS A 50 -0.51 14.60 -9.02
CA LYS A 50 -0.69 13.22 -9.45
C LYS A 50 0.52 12.31 -9.24
N SER A 51 1.46 12.71 -8.40
CA SER A 51 2.62 11.87 -8.07
C SER A 51 2.29 10.82 -7.01
N LYS A 52 1.19 11.00 -6.29
CA LYS A 52 0.75 10.11 -5.24
C LYS A 52 -0.75 9.83 -5.37
N ALA A 53 -1.18 8.73 -4.76
CA ALA A 53 -2.60 8.41 -4.67
C ALA A 53 -2.93 7.78 -3.33
N SER A 54 -4.16 7.99 -2.90
CA SER A 54 -4.77 7.20 -1.84
C SER A 54 -5.66 6.16 -2.49
N LEU A 55 -5.78 5.01 -1.88
CA LEU A 55 -6.60 3.92 -2.37
C LEU A 55 -7.69 3.58 -1.36
N PHE A 56 -8.90 3.45 -1.86
CA PHE A 56 -10.04 3.02 -1.07
C PHE A 56 -10.62 1.75 -1.68
N ALA A 57 -10.96 0.78 -0.84
CA ALA A 57 -11.59 -0.46 -1.28
C ALA A 57 -12.70 -0.85 -0.31
N HIS A 58 -13.74 -1.47 -0.85
CA HIS A 58 -14.85 -1.98 -0.05
C HIS A 58 -14.89 -3.50 -0.19
N VAL A 59 -14.89 -4.17 0.95
CA VAL A 59 -14.96 -5.63 1.01
C VAL A 59 -16.29 -6.02 1.65
N GLY A 60 -17.04 -6.87 0.97
CA GLY A 60 -18.31 -7.35 1.44
C GLY A 60 -19.50 -6.64 0.81
N PRO A 61 -20.72 -6.86 1.32
CA PRO A 61 -21.94 -6.29 0.72
C PRO A 61 -22.01 -4.78 0.93
N PRO A 62 -22.54 -4.01 -0.04
CA PRO A 62 -22.63 -2.55 0.05
C PRO A 62 -23.84 -2.11 0.88
N ILE A 63 -23.81 -2.42 2.17
CA ILE A 63 -24.87 -2.08 3.11
C ILE A 63 -24.34 -1.13 4.18
N GLU A 64 -25.27 -0.48 4.90
CA GLU A 64 -24.89 0.41 5.99
C GLU A 64 -24.19 -0.35 7.12
N GLY A 65 -23.30 0.35 7.83
CA GLY A 65 -22.53 -0.20 8.91
C GLY A 65 -21.19 -0.71 8.44
N GLY A 66 -20.47 -1.33 9.34
CA GLY A 66 -19.14 -1.86 9.05
C GLY A 66 -18.05 -1.05 9.72
N VAL A 67 -16.81 -1.34 9.32
CA VAL A 67 -15.61 -0.76 9.93
C VAL A 67 -14.71 -0.24 8.80
N VAL A 68 -14.17 0.95 9.00
CA VAL A 68 -13.14 1.50 8.12
C VAL A 68 -11.77 1.23 8.75
N LEU A 69 -10.92 0.51 8.02
CA LEU A 69 -9.53 0.31 8.41
C LEU A 69 -8.70 1.33 7.63
N SER A 70 -7.96 2.16 8.35
CA SER A 70 -7.18 3.22 7.73
C SER A 70 -5.71 3.07 8.10
N GLY A 71 -4.84 3.18 7.10
CA GLY A 71 -3.41 3.14 7.30
C GLY A 71 -2.72 4.00 6.26
N HIS A 72 -1.46 4.31 6.49
CA HIS A 72 -0.66 5.09 5.55
C HIS A 72 0.53 4.27 5.07
N THR A 73 1.01 4.59 3.87
CA THR A 73 2.11 3.87 3.25
C THR A 73 3.39 4.68 3.17
N ASP A 74 3.34 5.98 3.47
CA ASP A 74 4.55 6.78 3.45
C ASP A 74 5.41 6.53 4.68
N VAL A 75 6.70 6.65 4.49
CA VAL A 75 7.69 6.43 5.54
C VAL A 75 8.70 7.58 5.55
N VAL A 76 9.39 7.74 6.67
CA VAL A 76 10.45 8.74 6.79
C VAL A 76 11.69 8.28 6.01
N PRO A 77 12.56 9.22 5.60
CA PRO A 77 13.80 8.85 4.91
C PRO A 77 14.69 7.95 5.77
N VAL A 78 15.38 7.03 5.12
CA VAL A 78 16.31 6.11 5.80
C VAL A 78 17.75 6.61 5.78
N GLU A 79 18.04 7.59 4.94
CA GLU A 79 19.38 8.21 4.87
C GLU A 79 19.76 8.79 6.22
N GLY A 80 20.99 8.57 6.63
CA GLY A 80 21.51 9.05 7.91
C GLY A 80 21.12 8.19 9.10
N GLN A 81 20.36 7.12 8.88
CA GLN A 81 20.02 6.16 9.92
C GLN A 81 20.97 4.96 9.85
N ASP A 82 21.26 4.40 11.02
CA ASP A 82 22.18 3.27 11.13
C ASP A 82 21.40 1.95 11.12
N TRP A 83 21.10 1.46 9.91
CA TRP A 83 20.35 0.22 9.75
C TRP A 83 21.29 -0.99 9.77
N SER A 84 20.95 -2.00 10.57
CA SER A 84 21.69 -3.26 10.62
C SER A 84 21.23 -4.24 9.53
N SER A 85 20.15 -3.94 8.82
CA SER A 85 19.64 -4.74 7.71
C SER A 85 19.17 -3.79 6.61
N ASN A 86 18.82 -4.35 5.44
CA ASN A 86 18.25 -3.54 4.35
C ASN A 86 16.87 -3.03 4.78
N PRO A 87 16.65 -1.70 4.85
CA PRO A 87 15.37 -1.15 5.30
C PRO A 87 14.20 -1.48 4.36
N TRP A 88 14.47 -1.90 3.12
CA TRP A 88 13.44 -2.21 2.13
C TRP A 88 13.21 -3.71 1.96
N GLU A 89 13.71 -4.48 2.89
CA GLU A 89 13.57 -5.93 2.88
C GLU A 89 13.13 -6.41 4.26
N LEU A 90 11.97 -7.07 4.30
CA LEU A 90 11.44 -7.60 5.56
C LEU A 90 12.30 -8.78 6.02
N THR A 91 12.78 -8.73 7.23
CA THR A 91 13.60 -9.79 7.84
C THR A 91 12.96 -10.36 9.09
#